data_16b0ddbadba79ce4ff054eb30f8677a4
#
_entry.id   16b0ddbadba79ce4ff054eb30f8677a4
#
_cell.length_a   1.000
_cell.length_b   1.000
_cell.length_c   1.000
_cell.angle_alpha   90.00
_cell.angle_beta   90.00
_cell.angle_gamma   90.00
#
_symmetry.space_group_name_H-M   'P 1'
#
loop_
_entity.id
_entity.type
_entity.pdbx_description
1 polymer ?
#
loop_
_entity_poly.entity_id
_entity_poly.type
_entity_poly.pdbx_seq_one_letter_code
_entity_poly.pdbx_strand_id
1 'polypeptide(L)'
;TTEARASELLTATNVKKHFPLGDGLFDRLFGESRVVRAVDGVDLTVHAGETVGIVGESGSGKSTLGRTVARLYEPTDGSITFDGEHIETYSGRSLRPIRRRVQYVFQDPMSALNPRKTVGESVARPLSVHGIASGEEKWERVADLFEEVGLSASQLDAYPHELSGGQRQRVGLCRALVTEPDLVVFDEPVSALDVTLQAQILNLINRLQREFDLSYLLISHDLTVVRQVCDRIAVMYAGEIVERGTARDIFENPQHPYTRSLLDAIPQVEGGRRSDREPLGGEPPSATTPPSGCRFHPRCPEFIDGSCAGRKPELQTVESDGSDHEAACHWLDRSEAERATHTPPSQAEREIIQASSSDS
;
A
#
# COMPACT_ATOMS: atom_id res chain seq x y z
N THR A 1 16.38 26.03 -12.53
CA THR A 1 15.41 25.33 -13.38
C THR A 1 14.38 24.69 -12.45
N THR A 2 13.21 25.32 -12.38
CA THR A 2 12.04 24.83 -11.64
C THR A 2 11.59 23.56 -12.37
N GLU A 3 11.86 22.37 -11.81
CA GLU A 3 11.23 21.15 -12.26
C GLU A 3 9.71 21.35 -12.10
N ALA A 4 8.99 21.28 -13.20
CA ALA A 4 7.54 21.31 -13.16
C ALA A 4 7.13 20.08 -12.32
N ARG A 5 6.52 20.30 -11.15
CA ARG A 5 5.92 19.22 -10.36
C ARG A 5 4.99 18.46 -11.29
N ALA A 6 5.22 17.15 -11.43
CA ALA A 6 4.31 16.29 -12.18
C ALA A 6 2.88 16.47 -11.63
N SER A 7 1.88 16.43 -12.50
CA SER A 7 0.49 16.63 -12.10
C SER A 7 0.03 15.55 -11.12
N GLU A 8 -0.76 15.92 -10.13
CA GLU A 8 -1.40 14.97 -9.22
C GLU A 8 -2.39 14.11 -10.03
N LEU A 9 -2.09 12.81 -10.10
CA LEU A 9 -2.96 11.86 -10.81
C LEU A 9 -4.03 11.28 -9.88
N LEU A 10 -3.62 10.89 -8.66
CA LEU A 10 -4.52 10.38 -7.63
C LEU A 10 -4.27 11.13 -6.33
N THR A 11 -5.31 11.66 -5.72
CA THR A 11 -5.27 12.28 -4.38
C THR A 11 -6.37 11.70 -3.51
N ALA A 12 -5.98 11.07 -2.42
CA ALA A 12 -6.85 10.60 -1.35
C ALA A 12 -6.72 11.56 -0.16
N THR A 13 -7.83 12.10 0.35
CA THR A 13 -7.83 13.03 1.47
C THR A 13 -8.73 12.52 2.58
N ASN A 14 -8.16 12.32 3.77
CA ASN A 14 -8.84 11.81 4.97
C ASN A 14 -9.67 10.54 4.69
N VAL A 15 -9.16 9.66 3.82
CA VAL A 15 -9.88 8.46 3.39
C VAL A 15 -10.03 7.49 4.55
N LYS A 16 -11.28 7.04 4.78
CA LYS A 16 -11.62 6.01 5.75
C LYS A 16 -12.28 4.82 5.07
N LYS A 17 -11.92 3.62 5.53
CA LYS A 17 -12.63 2.39 5.21
C LYS A 17 -12.82 1.56 6.46
N HIS A 18 -14.07 1.55 6.92
CA HIS A 18 -14.51 0.85 8.11
C HIS A 18 -15.45 -0.29 7.70
N PHE A 19 -15.29 -1.46 8.30
CA PHE A 19 -16.14 -2.61 8.07
C PHE A 19 -16.95 -2.91 9.33
N PRO A 20 -18.29 -2.91 9.27
CA PRO A 20 -19.12 -3.31 10.41
C PRO A 20 -18.90 -4.80 10.73
N LEU A 21 -18.70 -5.11 12.01
CA LEU A 21 -18.69 -6.48 12.53
C LEU A 21 -20.08 -6.80 13.08
N GLY A 22 -20.78 -7.75 12.43
CA GLY A 22 -22.10 -8.22 12.87
C GLY A 22 -23.24 -7.64 12.03
N ASP A 23 -23.82 -8.49 11.17
CA ASP A 23 -25.07 -8.23 10.45
C ASP A 23 -26.28 -8.93 11.12
N GLY A 24 -26.16 -9.33 12.39
CA GLY A 24 -27.26 -9.94 13.13
C GLY A 24 -28.35 -8.92 13.49
N LEU A 25 -29.62 -9.26 13.23
CA LEU A 25 -30.79 -8.48 13.70
C LEU A 25 -30.76 -8.20 15.22
N PHE A 26 -30.08 -9.04 16.00
CA PHE A 26 -29.88 -8.90 17.45
C PHE A 26 -28.83 -7.83 17.80
N ASP A 27 -27.76 -7.67 17.01
CA ASP A 27 -26.71 -6.66 17.27
C ASP A 27 -27.24 -5.23 16.97
N ARG A 28 -28.20 -5.10 16.06
CA ARG A 28 -28.88 -3.81 15.78
C ARG A 28 -29.77 -3.30 16.89
N LEU A 29 -30.22 -4.18 17.79
CA LEU A 29 -31.17 -3.85 18.87
C LEU A 29 -30.52 -3.68 20.23
N PHE A 30 -29.34 -4.27 20.47
CA PHE A 30 -28.78 -4.36 21.83
C PHE A 30 -27.25 -4.21 21.93
N GLY A 31 -26.49 -3.98 20.84
CA GLY A 31 -25.04 -3.94 20.86
C GLY A 31 -24.46 -2.69 20.22
N GLU A 32 -23.36 -2.20 20.77
CA GLU A 32 -22.47 -1.29 20.09
C GLU A 32 -21.94 -1.99 18.83
N SER A 33 -22.23 -1.44 17.64
CA SER A 33 -21.76 -2.01 16.39
C SER A 33 -20.23 -1.91 16.37
N ARG A 34 -19.56 -3.04 16.64
CA ARG A 34 -18.10 -3.11 16.51
C ARG A 34 -17.72 -2.90 15.06
N VAL A 35 -16.76 -2.03 14.84
CA VAL A 35 -16.31 -1.64 13.50
C VAL A 35 -14.82 -1.90 13.37
N VAL A 36 -14.40 -2.60 12.31
CA VAL A 36 -12.98 -2.73 11.96
C VAL A 36 -12.55 -1.48 11.20
N ARG A 37 -11.70 -0.68 11.80
CA ARG A 37 -11.13 0.54 11.20
C ARG A 37 -9.88 0.19 10.39
N ALA A 38 -10.09 -0.40 9.21
CA ALA A 38 -8.99 -0.89 8.39
C ALA A 38 -8.17 0.24 7.74
N VAL A 39 -8.80 1.36 7.41
CA VAL A 39 -8.19 2.62 6.97
C VAL A 39 -8.91 3.73 7.72
N ASP A 40 -8.17 4.63 8.36
CA ASP A 40 -8.76 5.58 9.32
C ASP A 40 -8.12 6.97 9.23
N GLY A 41 -8.48 7.71 8.16
CA GLY A 41 -8.02 9.08 7.91
C GLY A 41 -6.65 9.12 7.23
N VAL A 42 -6.55 8.49 6.05
CA VAL A 42 -5.31 8.45 5.27
C VAL A 42 -5.33 9.51 4.19
N ASP A 43 -4.22 10.27 4.12
CA ASP A 43 -3.88 11.17 3.02
C ASP A 43 -2.77 10.55 2.17
N LEU A 44 -3.00 10.46 0.85
CA LEU A 44 -2.06 9.86 -0.10
C LEU A 44 -2.17 10.58 -1.45
N THR A 45 -1.02 10.92 -2.05
CA THR A 45 -0.96 11.48 -3.40
C THR A 45 -0.02 10.65 -4.26
N VAL A 46 -0.44 10.35 -5.50
CA VAL A 46 0.37 9.75 -6.56
C VAL A 46 0.41 10.72 -7.72
N HIS A 47 1.60 11.10 -8.17
CA HIS A 47 1.79 11.96 -9.33
C HIS A 47 1.88 11.12 -10.62
N ALA A 48 1.65 11.77 -11.77
CA ALA A 48 1.81 11.13 -13.06
C ALA A 48 3.27 10.63 -13.26
N GLY A 49 3.42 9.38 -13.71
CA GLY A 49 4.72 8.72 -13.91
C GLY A 49 5.45 8.28 -12.64
N GLU A 50 4.87 8.52 -11.45
CA GLU A 50 5.47 8.20 -10.14
C GLU A 50 5.13 6.77 -9.68
N THR A 51 6.06 6.15 -8.92
CA THR A 51 5.78 4.95 -8.13
C THR A 51 5.76 5.29 -6.63
N VAL A 52 4.59 5.19 -6.01
CA VAL A 52 4.42 5.33 -4.56
C VAL A 52 4.30 3.96 -3.90
N GLY A 53 5.15 3.69 -2.90
CA GLY A 53 5.11 2.46 -2.10
C GLY A 53 4.27 2.63 -0.83
N ILE A 54 3.43 1.63 -0.51
CA ILE A 54 2.78 1.51 0.81
C ILE A 54 3.37 0.30 1.51
N VAL A 55 4.01 0.53 2.66
CA VAL A 55 4.67 -0.50 3.46
C VAL A 55 4.12 -0.58 4.89
N GLY A 56 4.31 -1.72 5.54
CA GLY A 56 3.89 -1.96 6.92
C GLY A 56 3.62 -3.43 7.20
N GLU A 57 3.40 -3.79 8.45
CA GLU A 57 3.08 -5.17 8.86
C GLU A 57 1.80 -5.70 8.22
N SER A 58 1.65 -7.04 8.20
CA SER A 58 0.38 -7.67 7.79
C SER A 58 -0.77 -7.17 8.67
N GLY A 59 -1.93 -6.90 8.08
CA GLY A 59 -3.08 -6.36 8.80
C GLY A 59 -3.06 -4.85 9.05
N SER A 60 -2.01 -4.10 8.64
CA SER A 60 -1.96 -2.64 8.85
C SER A 60 -2.96 -1.84 8.00
N GLY A 61 -3.65 -2.47 7.02
CA GLY A 61 -4.67 -1.82 6.18
C GLY A 61 -4.26 -1.54 4.73
N LYS A 62 -3.03 -1.85 4.31
CA LYS A 62 -2.46 -1.53 2.99
C LYS A 62 -3.33 -1.98 1.81
N SER A 63 -3.66 -3.27 1.73
CA SER A 63 -4.51 -3.81 0.66
C SER A 63 -5.92 -3.21 0.68
N THR A 64 -6.43 -2.88 1.87
CA THR A 64 -7.72 -2.18 2.00
C THR A 64 -7.63 -0.78 1.44
N LEU A 65 -6.55 -0.04 1.74
CA LEU A 65 -6.30 1.30 1.17
C LEU A 65 -6.20 1.22 -0.35
N GLY A 66 -5.36 0.33 -0.90
CA GLY A 66 -5.22 0.15 -2.35
C GLY A 66 -6.55 -0.17 -3.04
N ARG A 67 -7.37 -1.07 -2.47
CA ARG A 67 -8.71 -1.39 -3.00
C ARG A 67 -9.68 -0.23 -2.90
N THR A 68 -9.55 0.61 -1.88
CA THR A 68 -10.41 1.78 -1.68
C THR A 68 -10.07 2.88 -2.69
N VAL A 69 -8.79 3.21 -2.89
CA VAL A 69 -8.38 4.23 -3.86
C VAL A 69 -8.62 3.79 -5.30
N ALA A 70 -8.52 2.48 -5.60
CA ALA A 70 -8.91 1.90 -6.89
C ALA A 70 -10.44 1.76 -7.07
N ARG A 71 -11.26 2.21 -6.11
CA ARG A 71 -12.73 2.10 -6.13
C ARG A 71 -13.24 0.65 -6.32
N LEU A 72 -12.48 -0.34 -5.83
CA LEU A 72 -12.96 -1.70 -5.60
C LEU A 72 -13.77 -1.78 -4.31
N TYR A 73 -13.39 -0.99 -3.30
CA TYR A 73 -14.20 -0.72 -2.12
C TYR A 73 -14.69 0.72 -2.15
N GLU A 74 -15.92 0.92 -1.71
CA GLU A 74 -16.46 2.23 -1.45
C GLU A 74 -15.85 2.79 -0.16
N PRO A 75 -15.29 4.02 -0.17
CA PRO A 75 -14.82 4.64 1.07
C PRO A 75 -15.99 4.85 2.03
N THR A 76 -15.71 4.77 3.33
CA THR A 76 -16.72 5.08 4.37
C THR A 76 -16.81 6.59 4.57
N ASP A 77 -15.69 7.30 4.39
CA ASP A 77 -15.56 8.75 4.52
C ASP A 77 -14.30 9.23 3.79
N GLY A 78 -14.15 10.54 3.61
CA GLY A 78 -13.06 11.17 2.90
C GLY A 78 -13.32 11.30 1.40
N SER A 79 -12.36 11.88 0.67
CA SER A 79 -12.46 12.11 -0.76
C SER A 79 -11.34 11.42 -1.54
N ILE A 80 -11.64 11.04 -2.78
CA ILE A 80 -10.69 10.45 -3.72
C ILE A 80 -10.83 11.18 -5.05
N THR A 81 -9.80 11.93 -5.42
CA THR A 81 -9.73 12.62 -6.70
C THR A 81 -8.80 11.86 -7.64
N PHE A 82 -9.23 11.59 -8.85
CA PHE A 82 -8.43 10.98 -9.90
C PHE A 82 -8.48 11.85 -11.15
N ASP A 83 -7.32 12.35 -11.58
CA ASP A 83 -7.19 13.26 -12.72
C ASP A 83 -8.17 14.46 -12.65
N GLY A 84 -8.27 15.04 -11.45
CA GLY A 84 -9.16 16.18 -11.16
C GLY A 84 -10.64 15.82 -10.92
N GLU A 85 -11.05 14.56 -11.08
CA GLU A 85 -12.43 14.12 -10.88
C GLU A 85 -12.63 13.49 -9.49
N HIS A 86 -13.68 13.87 -8.78
CA HIS A 86 -14.08 13.28 -7.50
C HIS A 86 -14.76 11.93 -7.70
N ILE A 87 -13.98 10.85 -7.63
CA ILE A 87 -14.44 9.50 -7.94
C ILE A 87 -15.10 8.76 -6.77
N GLU A 88 -14.99 9.26 -5.53
CA GLU A 88 -15.67 8.67 -4.36
C GLU A 88 -17.19 8.70 -4.51
N THR A 89 -17.74 9.63 -5.25
CA THR A 89 -19.18 9.76 -5.50
C THR A 89 -19.69 8.83 -6.59
N TYR A 90 -18.79 8.23 -7.38
CA TYR A 90 -19.15 7.37 -8.51
C TYR A 90 -19.64 5.99 -8.04
N SER A 91 -20.63 5.44 -8.75
CA SER A 91 -21.18 4.13 -8.48
C SER A 91 -21.64 3.42 -9.77
N GLY A 92 -21.75 2.10 -9.74
CA GLY A 92 -22.29 1.33 -10.83
C GLY A 92 -21.61 1.63 -12.19
N ARG A 93 -22.37 2.18 -13.14
CA ARG A 93 -21.89 2.45 -14.51
C ARG A 93 -20.96 3.65 -14.59
N SER A 94 -21.06 4.62 -13.69
CA SER A 94 -20.18 5.80 -13.67
C SER A 94 -18.72 5.45 -13.33
N LEU A 95 -18.48 4.33 -12.65
CA LEU A 95 -17.13 3.81 -12.39
C LEU A 95 -16.46 3.16 -13.60
N ARG A 96 -17.20 2.90 -14.69
CA ARG A 96 -16.64 2.17 -15.85
C ARG A 96 -15.46 2.89 -16.53
N PRO A 97 -15.49 4.21 -16.77
CA PRO A 97 -14.33 4.95 -17.28
C PRO A 97 -13.12 4.87 -16.32
N ILE A 98 -13.37 5.05 -15.02
CA ILE A 98 -12.31 5.00 -14.00
C ILE A 98 -11.67 3.61 -13.94
N ARG A 99 -12.47 2.54 -13.96
CA ARG A 99 -11.99 1.14 -13.96
C ARG A 99 -11.21 0.76 -15.21
N ARG A 100 -11.27 1.53 -16.31
CA ARG A 100 -10.40 1.39 -17.44
C ARG A 100 -9.02 1.99 -17.17
N ARG A 101 -8.99 3.16 -16.54
CA ARG A 101 -7.80 3.98 -16.30
C ARG A 101 -7.05 3.56 -15.03
N VAL A 102 -7.75 3.01 -14.03
CA VAL A 102 -7.19 2.50 -12.77
C VAL A 102 -7.33 0.99 -12.74
N GLN A 103 -6.20 0.29 -12.78
CA GLN A 103 -6.15 -1.17 -12.77
C GLN A 103 -5.57 -1.71 -11.46
N TYR A 104 -5.95 -2.94 -11.10
CA TYR A 104 -5.53 -3.58 -9.86
C TYR A 104 -4.96 -4.96 -10.14
N VAL A 105 -3.71 -5.19 -9.74
CA VAL A 105 -3.03 -6.49 -9.79
C VAL A 105 -3.05 -7.09 -8.40
N PHE A 106 -3.76 -8.21 -8.25
CA PHE A 106 -3.94 -8.90 -6.96
C PHE A 106 -2.70 -9.70 -6.57
N GLN A 107 -2.52 -9.89 -5.26
CA GLN A 107 -1.44 -10.68 -4.66
C GLN A 107 -1.36 -12.10 -5.23
N ASP A 108 -2.48 -12.76 -5.43
CA ASP A 108 -2.55 -14.05 -6.11
C ASP A 108 -3.12 -13.88 -7.53
N PRO A 109 -2.28 -14.02 -8.57
CA PRO A 109 -2.74 -13.94 -9.96
C PRO A 109 -3.83 -14.96 -10.30
N MET A 110 -3.83 -16.13 -9.63
CA MET A 110 -4.83 -17.19 -9.86
C MET A 110 -6.21 -16.75 -9.43
N SER A 111 -6.34 -15.95 -8.36
CA SER A 111 -7.62 -15.44 -7.89
C SER A 111 -8.29 -14.51 -8.91
N ALA A 112 -7.50 -13.91 -9.81
CA ALA A 112 -7.95 -12.99 -10.84
C ALA A 112 -8.26 -13.69 -12.19
N LEU A 113 -7.86 -14.95 -12.39
CA LEU A 113 -8.04 -15.70 -13.62
C LEU A 113 -9.13 -16.78 -13.46
N ASN A 114 -9.98 -16.90 -14.48
CA ASN A 114 -10.94 -18.01 -14.51
C ASN A 114 -10.22 -19.29 -14.96
N PRO A 115 -10.15 -20.36 -14.13
CA PRO A 115 -9.42 -21.59 -14.48
C PRO A 115 -10.02 -22.36 -15.66
N ARG A 116 -11.25 -22.03 -16.08
CA ARG A 116 -11.97 -22.65 -17.21
C ARG A 116 -11.79 -21.89 -18.52
N LYS A 117 -11.01 -20.81 -18.52
CA LYS A 117 -10.72 -19.97 -19.68
C LYS A 117 -9.24 -19.96 -19.97
N THR A 118 -8.89 -19.81 -21.24
CA THR A 118 -7.51 -19.58 -21.61
C THR A 118 -6.99 -18.26 -21.08
N VAL A 119 -5.68 -18.12 -20.96
CA VAL A 119 -5.09 -16.87 -20.47
C VAL A 119 -5.27 -15.75 -21.49
N GLY A 120 -5.25 -16.06 -22.79
CA GLY A 120 -5.57 -15.10 -23.85
C GLY A 120 -7.00 -14.56 -23.73
N GLU A 121 -8.01 -15.44 -23.52
CA GLU A 121 -9.40 -15.01 -23.26
C GLU A 121 -9.51 -14.12 -22.01
N SER A 122 -8.74 -14.43 -20.98
CA SER A 122 -8.76 -13.68 -19.71
C SER A 122 -8.18 -12.27 -19.90
N VAL A 123 -7.11 -12.12 -20.70
CA VAL A 123 -6.49 -10.83 -21.02
C VAL A 123 -7.33 -10.06 -22.05
N ALA A 124 -7.93 -10.72 -23.03
CA ALA A 124 -8.77 -10.09 -24.05
C ALA A 124 -10.11 -9.54 -23.50
N ARG A 125 -10.58 -10.06 -22.35
CA ARG A 125 -11.89 -9.70 -21.79
C ARG A 125 -12.05 -8.21 -21.47
N PRO A 126 -11.10 -7.52 -20.81
CA PRO A 126 -11.19 -6.07 -20.57
C PRO A 126 -11.39 -5.25 -21.84
N LEU A 127 -10.71 -5.60 -22.95
CA LEU A 127 -10.89 -4.91 -24.23
C LEU A 127 -12.34 -4.94 -24.69
N SER A 128 -12.97 -6.12 -24.62
CA SER A 128 -14.38 -6.28 -25.00
C SER A 128 -15.34 -5.59 -24.01
N VAL A 129 -15.05 -5.67 -22.71
CA VAL A 129 -15.90 -5.04 -21.65
C VAL A 129 -15.89 -3.52 -21.81
N HIS A 130 -14.75 -2.92 -22.08
CA HIS A 130 -14.62 -1.47 -22.21
C HIS A 130 -14.90 -0.98 -23.66
N GLY A 131 -15.05 -1.88 -24.62
CA GLY A 131 -15.30 -1.53 -26.03
C GLY A 131 -14.06 -0.91 -26.71
N ILE A 132 -12.86 -1.34 -26.29
CA ILE A 132 -11.59 -0.80 -26.79
C ILE A 132 -11.23 -1.43 -28.14
N ALA A 133 -11.36 -2.76 -28.26
CA ALA A 133 -11.07 -3.52 -29.48
C ALA A 133 -11.98 -4.74 -29.60
N SER A 134 -12.16 -5.23 -30.83
CA SER A 134 -12.98 -6.40 -31.15
C SER A 134 -12.39 -7.16 -32.34
N GLY A 135 -12.91 -8.38 -32.60
CA GLY A 135 -12.46 -9.18 -33.74
C GLY A 135 -10.95 -9.50 -33.68
N GLU A 136 -10.27 -9.37 -34.81
CA GLU A 136 -8.85 -9.68 -34.98
C GLU A 136 -7.95 -8.70 -34.22
N GLU A 137 -8.23 -7.40 -34.31
CA GLU A 137 -7.49 -6.33 -33.60
C GLU A 137 -7.33 -6.63 -32.10
N LYS A 138 -8.36 -7.17 -31.46
CA LYS A 138 -8.31 -7.55 -30.04
C LYS A 138 -7.23 -8.60 -29.77
N TRP A 139 -7.10 -9.60 -30.63
CA TRP A 139 -6.14 -10.68 -30.46
C TRP A 139 -4.71 -10.26 -30.82
N GLU A 140 -4.55 -9.38 -31.81
CA GLU A 140 -3.27 -8.76 -32.13
C GLU A 140 -2.73 -7.98 -30.91
N ARG A 141 -3.54 -7.09 -30.31
CA ARG A 141 -3.13 -6.33 -29.12
C ARG A 141 -2.76 -7.24 -27.94
N VAL A 142 -3.47 -8.35 -27.76
CA VAL A 142 -3.15 -9.30 -26.69
C VAL A 142 -1.84 -10.03 -26.99
N ALA A 143 -1.60 -10.43 -28.24
CA ALA A 143 -0.38 -11.11 -28.66
C ALA A 143 0.85 -10.19 -28.50
N ASP A 144 0.76 -8.95 -28.97
CA ASP A 144 1.82 -7.95 -28.84
C ASP A 144 2.19 -7.73 -27.36
N LEU A 145 1.18 -7.59 -26.49
CA LEU A 145 1.42 -7.40 -25.07
C LEU A 145 2.01 -8.65 -24.40
N PHE A 146 1.68 -9.87 -24.86
CA PHE A 146 2.33 -11.09 -24.40
C PHE A 146 3.82 -11.09 -24.71
N GLU A 147 4.20 -10.71 -25.95
CA GLU A 147 5.60 -10.60 -26.33
C GLU A 147 6.32 -9.53 -25.52
N GLU A 148 5.66 -8.39 -25.27
CA GLU A 148 6.17 -7.29 -24.47
C GLU A 148 6.53 -7.72 -23.03
N VAL A 149 5.70 -8.55 -22.40
CA VAL A 149 6.01 -9.08 -21.05
C VAL A 149 6.89 -10.33 -21.09
N GLY A 150 7.37 -10.76 -22.25
CA GLY A 150 8.24 -11.93 -22.44
C GLY A 150 7.50 -13.26 -22.33
N LEU A 151 6.23 -13.30 -22.75
CA LEU A 151 5.46 -14.52 -22.99
C LEU A 151 5.42 -14.80 -24.49
N SER A 152 5.22 -16.06 -24.90
CA SER A 152 5.02 -16.42 -26.30
C SER A 152 3.54 -16.28 -26.68
N ALA A 153 3.26 -15.83 -27.91
CA ALA A 153 1.89 -15.83 -28.46
C ALA A 153 1.27 -17.25 -28.47
N SER A 154 2.09 -18.31 -28.56
CA SER A 154 1.60 -19.70 -28.46
C SER A 154 0.99 -20.04 -27.09
N GLN A 155 1.24 -19.24 -26.06
CA GLN A 155 0.69 -19.42 -24.72
C GLN A 155 -0.71 -18.83 -24.56
N LEU A 156 -1.24 -18.10 -25.56
CA LEU A 156 -2.59 -17.53 -25.52
C LEU A 156 -3.67 -18.58 -25.28
N ASP A 157 -3.49 -19.78 -25.83
CA ASP A 157 -4.43 -20.90 -25.71
C ASP A 157 -4.20 -21.75 -24.46
N ALA A 158 -3.15 -21.44 -23.67
CA ALA A 158 -2.86 -22.17 -22.43
C ALA A 158 -3.87 -21.81 -21.33
N TYR A 159 -4.14 -22.77 -20.44
CA TYR A 159 -4.92 -22.54 -19.25
C TYR A 159 -4.02 -22.08 -18.07
N PRO A 160 -4.57 -21.35 -17.09
CA PRO A 160 -3.78 -20.84 -15.96
C PRO A 160 -2.96 -21.91 -15.21
N HIS A 161 -3.46 -23.13 -15.10
CA HIS A 161 -2.76 -24.23 -14.42
C HIS A 161 -1.58 -24.82 -15.20
N GLU A 162 -1.47 -24.56 -16.50
CA GLU A 162 -0.36 -25.01 -17.36
C GLU A 162 0.85 -24.07 -17.30
N LEU A 163 0.71 -22.90 -16.66
CA LEU A 163 1.75 -21.88 -16.57
C LEU A 163 2.52 -21.95 -15.24
N SER A 164 3.80 -21.57 -15.28
CA SER A 164 4.59 -21.35 -14.06
C SER A 164 4.11 -20.14 -13.27
N GLY A 165 4.53 -20.00 -11.99
CA GLY A 165 4.18 -18.85 -11.14
C GLY A 165 4.53 -17.49 -11.77
N GLY A 166 5.76 -17.36 -12.30
CA GLY A 166 6.21 -16.15 -12.97
C GLY A 166 5.45 -15.85 -14.28
N GLN A 167 5.08 -16.89 -15.05
CA GLN A 167 4.25 -16.71 -16.25
C GLN A 167 2.84 -16.24 -15.90
N ARG A 168 2.24 -16.80 -14.85
CA ARG A 168 0.93 -16.34 -14.34
C ARG A 168 0.97 -14.89 -13.90
N GLN A 169 2.06 -14.47 -13.25
CA GLN A 169 2.25 -13.06 -12.86
C GLN A 169 2.31 -12.14 -14.08
N ARG A 170 3.04 -12.55 -15.12
CA ARG A 170 3.11 -11.82 -16.40
C ARG A 170 1.74 -11.73 -17.09
N VAL A 171 0.92 -12.79 -17.06
CA VAL A 171 -0.47 -12.76 -17.53
C VAL A 171 -1.32 -11.76 -16.73
N GLY A 172 -1.14 -11.71 -15.40
CA GLY A 172 -1.79 -10.72 -14.54
C GLY A 172 -1.43 -9.29 -14.91
N LEU A 173 -0.15 -9.03 -15.24
CA LEU A 173 0.31 -7.75 -15.77
C LEU A 173 -0.35 -7.43 -17.13
N CYS A 174 -0.34 -8.36 -18.10
CA CYS A 174 -1.02 -8.16 -19.38
C CYS A 174 -2.49 -7.78 -19.18
N ARG A 175 -3.19 -8.48 -18.30
CA ARG A 175 -4.61 -8.21 -18.05
C ARG A 175 -4.87 -6.81 -17.51
N ALA A 176 -3.96 -6.26 -16.70
CA ALA A 176 -4.04 -4.90 -16.20
C ALA A 176 -3.68 -3.88 -17.29
N LEU A 177 -2.61 -4.15 -18.06
CA LEU A 177 -2.06 -3.20 -19.03
C LEU A 177 -2.83 -3.14 -20.36
N VAL A 178 -3.57 -4.18 -20.73
CA VAL A 178 -4.29 -4.27 -22.00
C VAL A 178 -5.32 -3.15 -22.22
N THR A 179 -5.76 -2.49 -21.15
CA THR A 179 -6.68 -1.33 -21.20
C THR A 179 -5.96 0.00 -21.35
N GLU A 180 -4.61 0.01 -21.38
CA GLU A 180 -3.79 1.22 -21.38
C GLU A 180 -4.15 2.14 -20.20
N PRO A 181 -3.93 1.68 -18.95
CA PRO A 181 -4.29 2.44 -17.76
C PRO A 181 -3.32 3.58 -17.49
N ASP A 182 -3.75 4.59 -16.72
CA ASP A 182 -2.87 5.65 -16.20
C ASP A 182 -2.26 5.27 -14.84
N LEU A 183 -2.98 4.47 -14.05
CA LEU A 183 -2.56 4.01 -12.73
C LEU A 183 -2.74 2.51 -12.58
N VAL A 184 -1.70 1.82 -12.09
CA VAL A 184 -1.79 0.41 -11.69
C VAL A 184 -1.50 0.28 -10.20
N VAL A 185 -2.43 -0.31 -9.47
CA VAL A 185 -2.24 -0.68 -8.06
C VAL A 185 -1.76 -2.12 -7.98
N PHE A 186 -0.58 -2.34 -7.46
CA PHE A 186 0.00 -3.65 -7.21
C PHE A 186 -0.17 -4.05 -5.74
N ASP A 187 -0.89 -5.13 -5.48
CA ASP A 187 -1.07 -5.69 -4.12
C ASP A 187 -0.13 -6.89 -3.96
N GLU A 188 1.05 -6.68 -3.38
CA GLU A 188 2.09 -7.68 -3.14
C GLU A 188 2.49 -8.50 -4.40
N PRO A 189 2.88 -7.86 -5.52
CA PRO A 189 2.99 -8.50 -6.82
C PRO A 189 4.07 -9.59 -6.93
N VAL A 190 4.96 -9.72 -5.97
CA VAL A 190 6.09 -10.66 -6.00
C VAL A 190 6.20 -11.54 -4.76
N SER A 191 5.29 -11.43 -3.78
CA SER A 191 5.39 -12.09 -2.47
C SER A 191 5.39 -13.62 -2.54
N ALA A 192 4.81 -14.22 -3.59
CA ALA A 192 4.74 -15.69 -3.78
C ALA A 192 5.82 -16.25 -4.71
N LEU A 193 6.81 -15.43 -5.13
CA LEU A 193 7.83 -15.81 -6.09
C LEU A 193 9.19 -15.99 -5.40
N ASP A 194 10.06 -16.84 -5.98
CA ASP A 194 11.46 -16.90 -5.57
C ASP A 194 12.23 -15.62 -5.93
N VAL A 195 13.36 -15.39 -5.27
CA VAL A 195 14.15 -14.15 -5.38
C VAL A 195 14.54 -13.83 -6.83
N THR A 196 14.84 -14.84 -7.64
CA THR A 196 15.23 -14.63 -9.04
C THR A 196 14.05 -14.16 -9.89
N LEU A 197 12.90 -14.79 -9.73
CA LEU A 197 11.66 -14.38 -10.39
C LEU A 197 11.16 -13.03 -9.90
N GLN A 198 11.31 -12.71 -8.61
CA GLN A 198 11.00 -11.40 -8.06
C GLN A 198 11.78 -10.31 -8.80
N ALA A 199 13.12 -10.46 -8.90
CA ALA A 199 13.95 -9.48 -9.60
C ALA A 199 13.55 -9.30 -11.07
N GLN A 200 13.19 -10.39 -11.77
CA GLN A 200 12.73 -10.34 -13.16
C GLN A 200 11.41 -9.58 -13.30
N ILE A 201 10.43 -9.81 -12.40
CA ILE A 201 9.12 -9.12 -12.43
C ILE A 201 9.29 -7.64 -12.08
N LEU A 202 10.12 -7.29 -11.09
CA LEU A 202 10.38 -5.90 -10.73
C LEU A 202 11.06 -5.12 -11.86
N ASN A 203 12.05 -5.73 -12.53
CA ASN A 203 12.68 -5.13 -13.70
C ASN A 203 11.69 -4.96 -14.85
N LEU A 204 10.77 -5.91 -15.05
CA LEU A 204 9.70 -5.81 -16.02
C LEU A 204 8.74 -4.65 -15.70
N ILE A 205 8.30 -4.53 -14.43
CA ILE A 205 7.43 -3.44 -13.97
C ILE A 205 8.10 -2.07 -14.22
N ASN A 206 9.37 -1.91 -13.86
CA ASN A 206 10.13 -0.68 -14.09
C ASN A 206 10.32 -0.35 -15.58
N ARG A 207 10.46 -1.37 -16.45
CA ARG A 207 10.55 -1.18 -17.89
C ARG A 207 9.20 -0.71 -18.45
N LEU A 208 8.13 -1.41 -18.13
CA LEU A 208 6.78 -1.09 -18.58
C LEU A 208 6.32 0.30 -18.11
N GLN A 209 6.72 0.73 -16.90
CA GLN A 209 6.44 2.08 -16.43
C GLN A 209 6.98 3.14 -17.39
N ARG A 210 8.24 3.00 -17.79
CA ARG A 210 8.92 3.96 -18.69
C ARG A 210 8.42 3.89 -20.13
N GLU A 211 8.06 2.70 -20.61
CA GLU A 211 7.59 2.49 -21.98
C GLU A 211 6.17 3.00 -22.19
N PHE A 212 5.32 2.86 -21.19
CA PHE A 212 3.90 3.21 -21.25
C PHE A 212 3.53 4.45 -20.40
N ASP A 213 4.49 5.15 -19.83
CA ASP A 213 4.31 6.35 -18.96
C ASP A 213 3.31 6.09 -17.82
N LEU A 214 3.43 4.94 -17.17
CA LEU A 214 2.51 4.48 -16.14
C LEU A 214 2.83 5.06 -14.76
N SER A 215 1.80 5.26 -13.95
CA SER A 215 1.95 5.56 -12.53
C SER A 215 1.60 4.33 -11.70
N TYR A 216 2.31 4.12 -10.58
CA TYR A 216 2.14 2.93 -9.77
C TYR A 216 1.86 3.24 -8.31
N LEU A 217 0.97 2.45 -7.72
CA LEU A 217 0.82 2.34 -6.27
C LEU A 217 1.20 0.91 -5.88
N LEU A 218 2.36 0.73 -5.25
CA LEU A 218 2.92 -0.57 -4.89
C LEU A 218 2.70 -0.87 -3.42
N ILE A 219 1.94 -1.90 -3.11
CA ILE A 219 1.74 -2.40 -1.74
C ILE A 219 2.69 -3.57 -1.52
N SER A 220 3.50 -3.48 -0.47
CA SER A 220 4.41 -4.56 -0.09
C SER A 220 4.65 -4.58 1.43
N HIS A 221 4.94 -5.76 1.97
CA HIS A 221 5.53 -5.91 3.29
C HIS A 221 7.05 -6.06 3.21
N ASP A 222 7.61 -6.24 2.01
CA ASP A 222 9.05 -6.33 1.77
C ASP A 222 9.62 -4.98 1.38
N LEU A 223 10.34 -4.36 2.32
CA LEU A 223 11.01 -3.09 2.12
C LEU A 223 12.13 -3.15 1.05
N THR A 224 12.71 -4.33 0.81
CA THR A 224 13.75 -4.50 -0.22
C THR A 224 13.18 -4.30 -1.62
N VAL A 225 11.96 -4.81 -1.84
CA VAL A 225 11.20 -4.61 -3.08
C VAL A 225 10.90 -3.12 -3.30
N VAL A 226 10.37 -2.46 -2.26
CA VAL A 226 9.96 -1.05 -2.33
C VAL A 226 11.15 -0.12 -2.59
N ARG A 227 12.32 -0.42 -1.99
CA ARG A 227 13.56 0.34 -2.22
C ARG A 227 14.00 0.34 -3.68
N GLN A 228 13.71 -0.73 -4.43
CA GLN A 228 14.15 -0.89 -5.82
C GLN A 228 13.29 -0.15 -6.84
N VAL A 229 12.01 0.09 -6.52
CA VAL A 229 11.04 0.53 -7.52
C VAL A 229 10.27 1.80 -7.15
N CYS A 230 10.27 2.22 -5.88
CA CYS A 230 9.46 3.35 -5.44
C CYS A 230 10.27 4.64 -5.37
N ASP A 231 9.66 5.73 -5.84
CA ASP A 231 10.16 7.09 -5.71
C ASP A 231 9.85 7.64 -4.30
N ARG A 232 8.62 7.43 -3.83
CA ARG A 232 8.14 7.83 -2.51
C ARG A 232 7.50 6.63 -1.79
N ILE A 233 7.54 6.69 -0.46
CA ILE A 233 7.05 5.62 0.41
C ILE A 233 6.15 6.22 1.49
N ALA A 234 5.02 5.55 1.73
CA ALA A 234 4.15 5.78 2.87
C ALA A 234 4.17 4.54 3.80
N VAL A 235 4.55 4.74 5.04
CA VAL A 235 4.60 3.69 6.07
C VAL A 235 3.27 3.67 6.81
N MET A 236 2.58 2.53 6.74
CA MET A 236 1.24 2.36 7.30
C MET A 236 1.24 1.45 8.53
N TYR A 237 0.65 1.92 9.62
CA TYR A 237 0.47 1.18 10.86
C TYR A 237 -0.96 1.28 11.37
N ALA A 238 -1.60 0.14 11.63
CA ALA A 238 -2.94 0.04 12.23
C ALA A 238 -3.98 1.01 11.61
N GLY A 239 -4.01 1.12 10.27
CA GLY A 239 -4.98 1.92 9.53
C GLY A 239 -4.58 3.37 9.28
N GLU A 240 -3.41 3.83 9.72
CA GLU A 240 -2.92 5.20 9.57
C GLU A 240 -1.54 5.25 8.90
N ILE A 241 -1.24 6.35 8.19
CA ILE A 241 0.13 6.65 7.74
C ILE A 241 0.87 7.28 8.92
N VAL A 242 2.00 6.67 9.29
CA VAL A 242 2.84 7.13 10.41
C VAL A 242 4.08 7.86 9.94
N GLU A 243 4.52 7.63 8.70
CA GLU A 243 5.65 8.33 8.09
C GLU A 243 5.52 8.27 6.57
N ARG A 244 5.91 9.34 5.87
CA ARG A 244 5.99 9.36 4.41
C ARG A 244 7.11 10.29 3.95
N GLY A 245 7.72 9.95 2.81
CA GLY A 245 8.82 10.73 2.24
C GLY A 245 9.34 10.08 0.96
N THR A 246 10.46 10.58 0.44
CA THR A 246 11.15 9.89 -0.65
C THR A 246 11.68 8.54 -0.16
N ALA A 247 11.91 7.60 -1.07
CA ALA A 247 12.52 6.32 -0.70
C ALA A 247 13.82 6.54 0.09
N ARG A 248 14.61 7.55 -0.31
CA ARG A 248 15.85 7.93 0.39
C ARG A 248 15.60 8.35 1.83
N ASP A 249 14.62 9.23 2.08
CA ASP A 249 14.31 9.72 3.43
C ASP A 249 13.94 8.58 4.36
N ILE A 250 13.05 7.68 3.89
CA ILE A 250 12.57 6.55 4.68
C ILE A 250 13.70 5.55 5.01
N PHE A 251 14.62 5.29 4.06
CA PHE A 251 15.70 4.32 4.28
C PHE A 251 16.92 4.90 4.99
N GLU A 252 17.27 6.17 4.76
CA GLU A 252 18.50 6.78 5.30
C GLU A 252 18.25 7.61 6.57
N ASN A 253 17.04 8.17 6.74
CA ASN A 253 16.70 9.05 7.86
C ASN A 253 15.29 8.78 8.44
N PRO A 254 14.92 7.53 8.79
CA PRO A 254 13.60 7.22 9.32
C PRO A 254 13.36 7.95 10.66
N GLN A 255 12.22 8.60 10.80
CA GLN A 255 11.89 9.41 11.98
C GLN A 255 10.96 8.69 12.94
N HIS A 256 9.97 7.94 12.41
CA HIS A 256 9.05 7.22 13.29
C HIS A 256 9.69 5.95 13.85
N PRO A 257 9.59 5.66 15.16
CA PRO A 257 10.19 4.45 15.76
C PRO A 257 9.74 3.14 15.12
N TYR A 258 8.50 3.06 14.62
CA TYR A 258 8.01 1.91 13.88
C TYR A 258 8.77 1.70 12.55
N THR A 259 9.00 2.77 11.79
CA THR A 259 9.78 2.70 10.53
C THR A 259 11.19 2.19 10.79
N ARG A 260 11.85 2.69 11.84
CA ARG A 260 13.19 2.20 12.26
C ARG A 260 13.16 0.72 12.57
N SER A 261 12.16 0.27 13.33
CA SER A 261 12.02 -1.15 13.68
C SER A 261 11.76 -2.04 12.47
N LEU A 262 10.99 -1.56 11.46
CA LEU A 262 10.79 -2.29 10.20
C LEU A 262 12.10 -2.42 9.41
N LEU A 263 12.92 -1.36 9.37
CA LEU A 263 14.20 -1.36 8.67
C LEU A 263 15.24 -2.23 9.39
N ASP A 264 15.27 -2.22 10.71
CA ASP A 264 16.14 -3.07 11.54
C ASP A 264 15.86 -4.58 11.35
N ALA A 265 14.64 -4.94 10.94
CA ALA A 265 14.24 -6.32 10.64
C ALA A 265 14.76 -6.82 9.28
N ILE A 266 15.29 -5.96 8.41
CA ILE A 266 15.86 -6.37 7.11
C ILE A 266 17.21 -7.06 7.36
N PRO A 267 17.41 -8.32 6.89
CA PRO A 267 18.70 -9.00 7.00
C PRO A 267 19.77 -8.24 6.21
N GLN A 268 20.84 -7.80 6.88
CA GLN A 268 21.99 -7.18 6.21
C GLN A 268 22.94 -8.27 5.70
N VAL A 269 23.25 -8.25 4.39
CA VAL A 269 24.11 -9.26 3.72
C VAL A 269 25.59 -9.07 4.04
N GLU A 270 26.02 -7.90 4.49
CA GLU A 270 27.43 -7.63 4.82
C GLU A 270 27.56 -7.15 6.26
N GLY A 271 28.26 -7.91 7.10
CA GLY A 271 29.02 -7.58 8.33
C GLY A 271 28.74 -6.31 9.15
N GLY A 272 27.65 -5.60 8.87
CA GLY A 272 27.16 -4.48 9.64
C GLY A 272 26.72 -4.95 11.03
N ARG A 273 27.04 -4.21 12.07
CA ARG A 273 26.57 -4.43 13.43
C ARG A 273 25.07 -4.76 13.37
N ARG A 274 24.69 -5.96 13.81
CA ARG A 274 23.30 -6.20 14.28
C ARG A 274 23.02 -5.02 15.20
N SER A 275 21.95 -4.26 14.92
CA SER A 275 21.47 -3.34 15.94
C SER A 275 21.20 -4.21 17.16
N ASP A 276 21.74 -3.85 18.32
CA ASP A 276 21.44 -4.53 19.60
C ASP A 276 19.98 -4.29 20.04
N ARG A 277 19.13 -3.81 19.11
CA ARG A 277 17.71 -3.57 19.33
C ARG A 277 16.95 -4.87 19.25
N GLU A 278 16.14 -5.10 20.27
CA GLU A 278 15.21 -6.23 20.31
C GLU A 278 14.22 -6.14 19.12
N PRO A 279 13.87 -7.28 18.50
CA PRO A 279 12.79 -7.32 17.52
C PRO A 279 11.52 -6.70 18.09
N LEU A 280 10.69 -6.07 17.25
CA LEU A 280 9.39 -5.53 17.65
C LEU A 280 8.60 -6.57 18.45
N GLY A 281 8.51 -6.37 19.76
CA GLY A 281 7.71 -7.21 20.66
C GLY A 281 6.20 -6.95 20.52
N GLY A 282 5.39 -7.89 21.01
CA GLY A 282 3.94 -7.77 21.06
C GLY A 282 3.22 -7.96 19.71
N GLU A 283 1.92 -8.17 19.79
CA GLU A 283 1.05 -8.27 18.61
C GLU A 283 0.61 -6.89 18.11
N PRO A 284 0.35 -6.71 16.80
CA PRO A 284 -0.28 -5.50 16.27
C PRO A 284 -1.61 -5.24 16.98
N PRO A 285 -1.97 -3.97 17.23
CA PRO A 285 -3.21 -3.65 17.93
C PRO A 285 -4.44 -4.06 17.11
N SER A 286 -5.52 -4.37 17.81
CA SER A 286 -6.78 -4.71 17.15
C SER A 286 -7.34 -3.51 16.38
N ALA A 287 -7.71 -3.74 15.12
CA ALA A 287 -8.38 -2.73 14.30
C ALA A 287 -9.81 -2.41 14.79
N THR A 288 -10.37 -3.20 15.70
CA THR A 288 -11.70 -2.95 16.30
C THR A 288 -11.64 -2.02 17.48
N THR A 289 -10.53 -2.06 18.24
CA THR A 289 -10.28 -1.24 19.42
C THR A 289 -8.86 -0.69 19.33
N PRO A 290 -8.58 0.22 18.38
CA PRO A 290 -7.25 0.80 18.25
C PRO A 290 -6.89 1.57 19.52
N PRO A 291 -5.62 1.56 19.94
CA PRO A 291 -5.14 2.34 21.07
C PRO A 291 -5.47 3.83 20.91
N SER A 292 -5.74 4.52 22.02
CA SER A 292 -5.86 5.99 22.03
C SER A 292 -4.50 6.64 21.70
N GLY A 293 -4.53 7.88 21.26
CA GLY A 293 -3.31 8.62 20.91
C GLY A 293 -2.53 8.01 19.75
N CYS A 294 -1.23 7.86 19.90
CA CYS A 294 -0.37 7.20 18.91
C CYS A 294 -0.65 5.68 18.93
N ARG A 295 -1.12 5.12 17.82
CA ARG A 295 -1.47 3.68 17.74
C ARG A 295 -0.29 2.74 17.98
N PHE A 296 0.93 3.23 17.76
CA PHE A 296 2.15 2.46 17.99
C PHE A 296 2.62 2.49 19.45
N HIS A 297 2.06 3.37 20.31
CA HIS A 297 2.56 3.57 21.67
C HIS A 297 2.71 2.29 22.52
N PRO A 298 1.84 1.25 22.40
CA PRO A 298 1.98 0.04 23.22
C PRO A 298 3.24 -0.76 22.90
N ARG A 299 3.77 -0.62 21.68
CA ARG A 299 4.96 -1.34 21.19
C ARG A 299 6.17 -0.42 20.99
N CYS A 300 6.00 0.88 21.26
CA CYS A 300 7.02 1.89 20.98
C CYS A 300 8.21 1.79 21.95
N PRO A 301 9.46 1.55 21.48
CA PRO A 301 10.63 1.57 22.36
C PRO A 301 10.96 2.98 22.86
N GLU A 302 10.42 4.02 22.25
CA GLU A 302 10.66 5.42 22.57
C GLU A 302 9.38 6.08 23.14
N PHE A 303 8.55 5.31 23.87
CA PHE A 303 7.30 5.79 24.45
C PHE A 303 7.50 6.99 25.38
N ILE A 304 6.66 8.00 25.22
CA ILE A 304 6.63 9.22 26.05
C ILE A 304 5.33 9.21 26.85
N ASP A 305 5.46 9.07 28.16
CA ASP A 305 4.31 9.07 29.06
C ASP A 305 3.51 10.38 28.98
N GLY A 306 2.20 10.30 29.14
CA GLY A 306 1.25 11.41 29.03
C GLY A 306 1.03 11.95 27.61
N SER A 307 2.00 11.82 26.69
CA SER A 307 1.86 12.31 25.30
C SER A 307 1.37 11.22 24.35
N CYS A 308 2.06 10.09 24.31
CA CYS A 308 1.80 9.05 23.30
C CYS A 308 0.46 8.36 23.47
N ALA A 309 0.00 8.12 24.70
CA ALA A 309 -1.30 7.52 24.96
C ALA A 309 -2.46 8.54 24.96
N GLY A 310 -2.16 9.82 25.29
CA GLY A 310 -3.18 10.85 25.46
C GLY A 310 -3.58 11.60 24.19
N ARG A 311 -2.70 11.75 23.22
CA ARG A 311 -2.92 12.55 22.01
C ARG A 311 -2.43 11.83 20.74
N LYS A 312 -3.25 11.84 19.70
CA LYS A 312 -2.84 11.40 18.36
C LYS A 312 -1.80 12.37 17.80
N PRO A 313 -0.61 11.91 17.38
CA PRO A 313 0.33 12.75 16.67
C PRO A 313 -0.18 13.03 15.26
N GLU A 314 0.01 14.26 14.80
CA GLU A 314 -0.23 14.65 13.40
C GLU A 314 1.04 14.42 12.58
N LEU A 315 0.89 14.21 11.26
CA LEU A 315 2.01 14.23 10.34
C LEU A 315 2.62 15.62 10.32
N GLN A 316 3.91 15.70 10.65
CA GLN A 316 4.68 16.93 10.70
C GLN A 316 5.86 16.81 9.75
N THR A 317 6.17 17.90 9.04
CA THR A 317 7.35 17.97 8.19
C THR A 317 8.61 17.82 9.04
N VAL A 318 9.45 16.88 8.67
CA VAL A 318 10.80 16.75 9.25
C VAL A 318 11.67 17.85 8.66
N GLU A 319 12.30 18.65 9.52
CA GLU A 319 13.24 19.68 9.07
C GLU A 319 14.43 19.03 8.34
N SER A 320 14.36 18.97 7.02
CA SER A 320 15.47 18.57 6.14
C SER A 320 15.27 19.22 4.78
N ASP A 321 16.26 19.79 4.22
CA ASP A 321 16.55 20.24 2.83
C ASP A 321 15.38 20.46 1.83
N GLY A 322 14.15 20.73 2.32
CA GLY A 322 12.98 20.97 1.48
C GLY A 322 12.33 19.68 0.92
N SER A 323 12.62 18.52 1.48
CA SER A 323 11.94 17.26 1.16
C SER A 323 10.53 17.22 1.76
N ASP A 324 9.59 16.58 1.06
CA ASP A 324 8.21 16.31 1.55
C ASP A 324 8.21 15.15 2.60
N HIS A 325 9.26 15.07 3.44
CA HIS A 325 9.37 14.06 4.50
C HIS A 325 8.56 14.46 5.72
N GLU A 326 7.62 13.60 6.11
CA GLU A 326 6.71 13.84 7.24
C GLU A 326 6.59 12.58 8.10
N ALA A 327 6.48 12.80 9.43
CA ALA A 327 6.26 11.72 10.38
C ALA A 327 5.28 12.12 11.48
N ALA A 328 4.46 11.16 11.92
CA ALA A 328 3.47 11.32 12.98
C ALA A 328 4.02 10.81 14.32
N CYS A 329 4.91 11.57 14.95
CA CYS A 329 5.58 11.16 16.19
C CYS A 329 5.80 12.32 17.15
N HIS A 330 5.37 12.17 18.41
CA HIS A 330 5.62 13.16 19.48
C HIS A 330 7.11 13.36 19.79
N TRP A 331 7.95 12.42 19.35
CA TRP A 331 9.39 12.54 19.46
C TRP A 331 9.94 13.75 18.69
N LEU A 332 9.27 14.14 17.60
CA LEU A 332 9.68 15.29 16.79
C LEU A 332 9.47 16.62 17.51
N ASP A 333 8.50 16.68 18.43
CA ASP A 333 8.21 17.86 19.24
C ASP A 333 9.29 18.14 20.31
N ARG A 334 10.25 17.22 20.54
CA ARG A 334 11.26 17.32 21.60
C ARG A 334 12.57 17.86 21.06
N SER A 335 13.19 18.72 21.88
CA SER A 335 14.56 19.20 21.65
C SER A 335 15.58 18.04 21.72
N GLU A 336 16.73 18.21 21.09
CA GLU A 336 17.81 17.22 21.11
C GLU A 336 18.29 16.90 22.56
N ALA A 337 18.32 17.90 23.44
CA ALA A 337 18.64 17.70 24.85
C ALA A 337 17.63 16.84 25.59
N GLU A 338 16.32 17.01 25.33
CA GLU A 338 15.26 16.19 25.91
C GLU A 338 15.31 14.75 25.39
N ARG A 339 15.64 14.56 24.10
CA ARG A 339 15.84 13.24 23.49
C ARG A 339 17.01 12.51 24.14
N ALA A 340 18.13 13.20 24.35
CA ALA A 340 19.35 12.63 24.95
C ALA A 340 19.17 12.17 26.42
N THR A 341 18.25 12.78 27.16
CA THR A 341 18.00 12.46 28.58
C THR A 341 16.80 11.54 28.80
N HIS A 342 16.05 11.21 27.74
CA HIS A 342 14.86 10.38 27.83
C HIS A 342 15.21 8.92 28.10
N THR A 343 14.63 8.36 29.17
CA THR A 343 14.66 6.92 29.45
C THR A 343 13.24 6.38 29.26
N PRO A 344 13.01 5.59 28.21
CA PRO A 344 11.68 5.03 27.98
C PRO A 344 11.32 4.02 29.09
N PRO A 345 10.04 3.92 29.48
CA PRO A 345 9.59 2.92 30.43
C PRO A 345 9.80 1.50 29.88
N SER A 346 10.06 0.57 30.77
CA SER A 346 10.14 -0.86 30.46
C SER A 346 8.83 -1.39 29.86
N GLN A 347 8.89 -2.55 29.18
CA GLN A 347 7.69 -3.16 28.62
C GLN A 347 6.60 -3.40 29.66
N ALA A 348 6.97 -3.87 30.86
CA ALA A 348 6.03 -4.11 31.95
C ALA A 348 5.33 -2.81 32.44
N GLU A 349 6.07 -1.70 32.50
CA GLU A 349 5.51 -0.40 32.88
C GLU A 349 4.56 0.12 31.79
N ARG A 350 4.86 -0.10 30.51
CA ARG A 350 3.97 0.25 29.38
C ARG A 350 2.65 -0.53 29.41
N GLU A 351 2.69 -1.82 29.76
CA GLU A 351 1.49 -2.66 29.90
C GLU A 351 0.59 -2.16 31.03
N ILE A 352 1.17 -1.69 32.15
CA ILE A 352 0.44 -1.09 33.28
C ILE A 352 -0.23 0.23 32.87
N ILE A 353 0.49 1.11 32.13
CA ILE A 353 -0.04 2.38 31.66
C ILE A 353 -1.20 2.15 30.67
N GLN A 354 -1.08 1.16 29.80
CA GLN A 354 -2.14 0.78 28.87
C GLN A 354 -3.40 0.27 29.58
N ALA A 355 -3.26 -0.56 30.61
CA ALA A 355 -4.38 -1.06 31.39
C ALA A 355 -5.12 0.07 32.12
N SER A 356 -4.41 1.06 32.65
CA SER A 356 -5.00 2.22 33.36
C SER A 356 -5.71 3.21 32.41
N SER A 357 -5.32 3.28 31.13
CA SER A 357 -5.94 4.18 30.14
C SER A 357 -7.20 3.60 29.48
N SER A 358 -7.45 2.30 29.62
CA SER A 358 -8.66 1.63 29.10
C SER A 358 -9.87 1.74 30.05
N ASP A 359 -9.66 2.13 31.31
CA ASP A 359 -10.69 2.27 32.36
C ASP A 359 -11.19 3.74 32.52
N SER A 360 -10.74 4.66 31.70
CA SER A 360 -11.14 6.07 31.67
C SER A 360 -11.91 6.41 30.40
#